data_967ab772ea984a248895c2430589fc14
#
_entry.id   967ab772ea984a248895c2430589fc14
#
_cell.length_a   1.000
_cell.length_b   1.000
_cell.length_c   1.000
_cell.angle_alpha   90.00
_cell.angle_beta   90.00
_cell.angle_gamma   90.00
#
_symmetry.space_group_name_H-M   'P 1'
#
loop_
_entity.id
_entity.type
_entity.pdbx_description
1 polymer ?
#
loop_
_entity_poly.entity_id
_entity_poly.type
_entity_poly.pdbx_seq_one_letter_code
_entity_poly.pdbx_strand_id
1 'polypeptide(L)'
;MSHKLSDGLQKQINKATLLKDKPLLITDADEVLLNFVKCFEIYLEKKGFWYDLTSYALFGNIKQKGTDEVLSNEVILEYLDDFFRTESKDITFVEGSIHFINKLLDSNFQILVLTNIPFKYLDDRKYCFQKNGLNLQIIAGNGPKGLVIKELIRDFNEKVFFIDDLAPHISSVKEEVSRSKTIHYISDERLSKLAV
;
A
#
# COMPACT_ATOMS: atom_id res chain seq x y z
N MET A 1 -25.08 -4.90 1.30
CA MET A 1 -24.64 -5.17 2.69
C MET A 1 -23.72 -4.06 3.13
N SER A 2 -24.00 -3.38 4.23
CA SER A 2 -23.11 -2.33 4.77
C SER A 2 -21.81 -3.00 5.23
N HIS A 3 -20.72 -2.80 4.50
CA HIS A 3 -19.39 -3.24 4.93
C HIS A 3 -18.98 -2.38 6.13
N LYS A 4 -19.12 -2.94 7.32
CA LYS A 4 -18.68 -2.29 8.56
C LYS A 4 -17.16 -2.43 8.68
N LEU A 5 -16.48 -1.32 8.96
CA LEU A 5 -15.04 -1.35 9.26
C LEU A 5 -14.77 -2.18 10.51
N SER A 6 -13.63 -2.89 10.56
CA SER A 6 -13.24 -3.62 11.76
C SER A 6 -12.94 -2.67 12.92
N ASP A 7 -13.14 -3.12 14.16
CA ASP A 7 -12.89 -2.31 15.35
C ASP A 7 -11.42 -1.82 15.44
N GLY A 8 -10.48 -2.65 14.98
CA GLY A 8 -9.06 -2.28 14.93
C GLY A 8 -8.79 -1.14 13.94
N LEU A 9 -9.41 -1.19 12.78
CA LEU A 9 -9.29 -0.15 11.75
C LEU A 9 -9.99 1.15 12.20
N GLN A 10 -11.17 1.06 12.80
CA GLN A 10 -11.88 2.21 13.35
C GLN A 10 -11.04 2.91 14.45
N LYS A 11 -10.37 2.15 15.31
CA LYS A 11 -9.46 2.72 16.33
C LYS A 11 -8.28 3.47 15.69
N GLN A 12 -7.73 2.99 14.58
CA GLN A 12 -6.67 3.69 13.86
C GLN A 12 -7.18 4.99 13.24
N ILE A 13 -8.35 4.96 12.58
CA ILE A 13 -8.99 6.13 12.00
C ILE A 13 -9.25 7.19 13.07
N ASN A 14 -9.80 6.80 14.22
CA ASN A 14 -10.10 7.72 15.32
C ASN A 14 -8.84 8.35 15.95
N LYS A 15 -7.69 7.71 15.83
CA LYS A 15 -6.39 8.24 16.29
C LYS A 15 -5.70 9.11 15.25
N ALA A 16 -6.08 9.00 13.99
CA ALA A 16 -5.50 9.82 12.94
C ALA A 16 -5.86 11.30 13.14
N THR A 17 -4.88 12.16 12.97
CA THR A 17 -5.07 13.61 13.12
C THR A 17 -4.91 14.25 11.75
N LEU A 18 -5.98 14.90 11.25
CA LEU A 18 -5.95 15.68 10.02
C LEU A 18 -6.02 17.18 10.34
N LEU A 19 -5.11 17.94 9.75
CA LEU A 19 -5.09 19.40 9.81
C LEU A 19 -6.14 19.95 8.85
N LYS A 20 -7.06 20.77 9.37
CA LYS A 20 -8.25 21.23 8.62
C LYS A 20 -7.98 22.29 7.56
N ASP A 21 -6.77 22.82 7.51
CA ASP A 21 -6.33 23.91 6.63
C ASP A 21 -5.31 23.49 5.57
N LYS A 22 -5.04 22.18 5.45
CA LYS A 22 -4.04 21.65 4.51
C LYS A 22 -4.65 20.60 3.58
N PRO A 23 -4.34 20.64 2.27
CA PRO A 23 -4.72 19.56 1.37
C PRO A 23 -4.11 18.23 1.82
N LEU A 24 -4.86 17.14 1.63
CA LEU A 24 -4.49 15.80 2.08
C LEU A 24 -4.13 14.92 0.88
N LEU A 25 -2.93 14.34 0.94
CA LEU A 25 -2.60 13.18 0.13
C LEU A 25 -2.75 11.91 0.98
N ILE A 26 -3.59 11.00 0.53
CA ILE A 26 -3.63 9.62 1.01
C ILE A 26 -2.93 8.76 -0.04
N THR A 27 -1.93 8.00 0.33
CA THR A 27 -1.16 7.17 -0.60
C THR A 27 -1.09 5.73 -0.12
N ASP A 28 -1.11 4.77 -1.05
CA ASP A 28 -0.65 3.43 -0.72
C ASP A 28 0.86 3.41 -0.47
N ALA A 29 1.37 2.32 0.08
CA ALA A 29 2.79 2.11 0.29
C ALA A 29 3.41 1.21 -0.78
N ASP A 30 2.89 -0.01 -0.93
CA ASP A 30 3.48 -1.04 -1.77
C ASP A 30 3.22 -0.72 -3.26
N GLU A 31 4.25 -0.83 -4.12
CA GLU A 31 4.25 -0.44 -5.54
C GLU A 31 3.90 1.03 -5.84
N VAL A 32 3.76 1.87 -4.79
CA VAL A 32 3.62 3.32 -4.92
C VAL A 32 4.83 4.05 -4.34
N LEU A 33 5.14 3.81 -3.07
CA LEU A 33 6.28 4.39 -2.36
C LEU A 33 7.41 3.38 -2.12
N LEU A 34 7.08 2.10 -2.06
CA LEU A 34 7.97 0.98 -1.74
C LEU A 34 8.01 -0.02 -2.88
N ASN A 35 9.19 -0.58 -3.16
CA ASN A 35 9.43 -1.62 -4.15
C ASN A 35 9.02 -3.00 -3.62
N PHE A 36 7.72 -3.23 -3.37
CA PHE A 36 7.23 -4.47 -2.78
C PHE A 36 7.57 -5.68 -3.67
N VAL A 37 7.17 -5.66 -4.94
CA VAL A 37 7.37 -6.79 -5.86
C VAL A 37 8.84 -7.13 -6.00
N LYS A 38 9.70 -6.15 -6.21
CA LYS A 38 11.14 -6.37 -6.32
C LYS A 38 11.75 -6.99 -5.06
N CYS A 39 11.36 -6.51 -3.87
CA CYS A 39 11.85 -7.06 -2.61
C CYS A 39 11.28 -8.48 -2.38
N PHE A 40 10.02 -8.71 -2.75
CA PHE A 40 9.40 -10.03 -2.63
C PHE A 40 10.00 -11.04 -3.61
N GLU A 41 10.34 -10.65 -4.84
CA GLU A 41 11.10 -11.49 -5.77
C GLU A 41 12.43 -11.94 -5.19
N ILE A 42 13.22 -11.01 -4.63
CA ILE A 42 14.51 -11.33 -3.98
C ILE A 42 14.31 -12.31 -2.80
N TYR A 43 13.24 -12.10 -2.02
CA TYR A 43 12.91 -12.99 -0.92
C TYR A 43 12.54 -14.40 -1.43
N LEU A 44 11.68 -14.50 -2.44
CA LEU A 44 11.27 -15.77 -3.07
C LEU A 44 12.46 -16.51 -3.67
N GLU A 45 13.39 -15.79 -4.33
CA GLU A 45 14.60 -16.39 -4.89
C GLU A 45 15.45 -17.12 -3.86
N LYS A 46 15.62 -16.55 -2.67
CA LYS A 46 16.34 -17.17 -1.55
C LYS A 46 15.66 -18.46 -1.05
N LYS A 47 14.35 -18.61 -1.32
CA LYS A 47 13.54 -19.78 -0.96
C LYS A 47 13.42 -20.81 -2.08
N GLY A 48 14.01 -20.55 -3.27
CA GLY A 48 13.95 -21.45 -4.42
C GLY A 48 12.74 -21.26 -5.33
N PHE A 49 12.06 -20.10 -5.23
CA PHE A 49 10.90 -19.75 -6.04
C PHE A 49 11.17 -18.54 -6.92
N TRP A 50 10.26 -18.28 -7.84
CA TRP A 50 10.31 -17.10 -8.69
C TRP A 50 8.90 -16.61 -9.02
N TYR A 51 8.76 -15.30 -9.28
CA TYR A 51 7.51 -14.67 -9.62
C TYR A 51 7.42 -14.50 -11.14
N ASP A 52 6.48 -15.22 -11.76
CA ASP A 52 6.19 -15.12 -13.20
C ASP A 52 5.23 -13.94 -13.44
N LEU A 53 5.78 -12.81 -13.83
CA LEU A 53 5.03 -11.58 -14.09
C LEU A 53 4.27 -11.64 -15.42
N THR A 54 3.38 -12.61 -15.58
CA THR A 54 2.49 -12.75 -16.75
C THR A 54 1.13 -12.09 -16.55
N SER A 55 0.79 -11.76 -15.32
CA SER A 55 -0.39 -10.98 -14.94
C SER A 55 -0.13 -10.17 -13.67
N TYR A 56 -1.03 -9.25 -13.34
CA TYR A 56 -0.94 -8.43 -12.11
C TYR A 56 -1.25 -9.23 -10.83
N ALA A 57 -1.69 -10.47 -10.95
CA ALA A 57 -2.04 -11.31 -9.81
C ALA A 57 -0.80 -11.92 -9.16
N LEU A 58 -0.73 -11.90 -7.84
CA LEU A 58 0.28 -12.64 -7.08
C LEU A 58 -0.02 -14.14 -7.08
N PHE A 59 -1.28 -14.50 -6.83
CA PHE A 59 -1.74 -15.89 -6.80
C PHE A 59 -1.76 -16.49 -8.21
N GLY A 60 -1.25 -17.72 -8.33
CA GLY A 60 -1.11 -18.42 -9.59
C GLY A 60 0.18 -18.11 -10.37
N ASN A 61 0.96 -17.11 -9.94
CA ASN A 61 2.16 -16.64 -10.64
C ASN A 61 3.47 -16.89 -9.87
N ILE A 62 3.43 -17.50 -8.69
CA ILE A 62 4.66 -17.91 -8.00
C ILE A 62 4.93 -19.37 -8.28
N LYS A 63 6.11 -19.66 -8.80
CA LYS A 63 6.52 -20.96 -9.29
C LYS A 63 7.81 -21.46 -8.64
N GLN A 64 7.94 -22.76 -8.50
CA GLN A 64 9.18 -23.38 -8.04
C GLN A 64 10.25 -23.34 -9.13
N LYS A 65 11.47 -22.93 -8.79
CA LYS A 65 12.60 -22.95 -9.75
C LYS A 65 12.90 -24.37 -10.22
N GLY A 66 13.02 -24.53 -11.52
CA GLY A 66 13.40 -25.78 -12.17
C GLY A 66 12.26 -26.78 -12.48
N THR A 67 11.06 -26.57 -11.93
CA THR A 67 9.89 -27.42 -12.22
C THR A 67 8.72 -26.66 -12.84
N ASP A 68 8.71 -25.33 -12.72
CA ASP A 68 7.58 -24.45 -13.08
C ASP A 68 6.25 -24.81 -12.39
N GLU A 69 6.31 -25.59 -11.32
CA GLU A 69 5.15 -25.92 -10.51
C GLU A 69 4.66 -24.67 -9.77
N VAL A 70 3.36 -24.39 -9.91
CA VAL A 70 2.72 -23.22 -9.29
C VAL A 70 2.47 -23.51 -7.82
N LEU A 71 2.84 -22.57 -6.94
CA LEU A 71 2.56 -22.68 -5.51
C LEU A 71 1.06 -22.52 -5.22
N SER A 72 0.58 -23.27 -4.23
CA SER A 72 -0.79 -23.09 -3.74
C SER A 72 -0.97 -21.72 -3.04
N ASN A 73 -2.19 -21.24 -3.02
CA ASN A 73 -2.51 -19.96 -2.40
C ASN A 73 -2.16 -19.93 -0.91
N GLU A 74 -2.33 -21.05 -0.21
CA GLU A 74 -2.00 -21.20 1.22
C GLU A 74 -0.51 -20.99 1.45
N VAL A 75 0.33 -21.61 0.64
CA VAL A 75 1.80 -21.48 0.71
C VAL A 75 2.22 -20.04 0.37
N ILE A 76 1.59 -19.41 -0.62
CA ILE A 76 1.85 -18.00 -0.97
C ILE A 76 1.52 -17.08 0.21
N LEU A 77 0.40 -17.31 0.91
CA LEU A 77 0.02 -16.53 2.10
C LEU A 77 1.02 -16.72 3.25
N GLU A 78 1.56 -17.93 3.46
CA GLU A 78 2.61 -18.19 4.44
C GLU A 78 3.90 -17.43 4.11
N TYR A 79 4.31 -17.43 2.84
CA TYR A 79 5.48 -16.66 2.39
C TYR A 79 5.27 -15.15 2.46
N LEU A 80 4.08 -14.65 2.19
CA LEU A 80 3.75 -13.25 2.40
C LEU A 80 3.84 -12.85 3.87
N ASP A 81 3.29 -13.68 4.77
CA ASP A 81 3.38 -13.42 6.22
C ASP A 81 4.84 -13.46 6.70
N ASP A 82 5.62 -14.44 6.25
CA ASP A 82 7.06 -14.53 6.56
C ASP A 82 7.84 -13.34 5.99
N PHE A 83 7.55 -12.94 4.76
CA PHE A 83 8.14 -11.76 4.14
C PHE A 83 7.86 -10.48 4.94
N PHE A 84 6.61 -10.23 5.29
CA PHE A 84 6.30 -9.05 6.11
C PHE A 84 6.96 -9.12 7.49
N ARG A 85 7.07 -10.31 8.07
CA ARG A 85 7.74 -10.51 9.36
C ARG A 85 9.24 -10.23 9.30
N THR A 86 9.91 -10.61 8.21
CA THR A 86 11.38 -10.56 8.09
C THR A 86 11.90 -9.32 7.35
N GLU A 87 11.17 -8.84 6.34
CA GLU A 87 11.66 -7.84 5.40
C GLU A 87 10.97 -6.46 5.53
N SER A 88 9.83 -6.33 6.26
CA SER A 88 9.06 -5.08 6.32
C SER A 88 9.88 -3.86 6.74
N LYS A 89 10.90 -4.04 7.57
CA LYS A 89 11.79 -2.96 8.05
C LYS A 89 12.77 -2.48 6.97
N ASP A 90 13.03 -3.31 5.97
CA ASP A 90 14.11 -3.14 5.01
C ASP A 90 13.64 -3.06 3.55
N ILE A 91 12.32 -3.03 3.31
CA ILE A 91 11.77 -2.79 1.97
C ILE A 91 12.31 -1.44 1.46
N THR A 92 12.86 -1.46 0.24
CA THR A 92 13.44 -0.26 -0.38
C THR A 92 12.36 0.67 -0.90
N PHE A 93 12.63 1.96 -0.88
CA PHE A 93 11.76 2.96 -1.48
C PHE A 93 11.89 2.98 -3.01
N VAL A 94 10.78 3.28 -3.69
CA VAL A 94 10.76 3.62 -5.11
C VAL A 94 11.63 4.86 -5.34
N GLU A 95 12.43 4.86 -6.39
CA GLU A 95 13.29 5.98 -6.72
C GLU A 95 12.49 7.28 -6.85
N GLY A 96 12.93 8.32 -6.17
CA GLY A 96 12.26 9.62 -6.15
C GLY A 96 11.06 9.74 -5.21
N SER A 97 10.51 8.63 -4.65
CA SER A 97 9.32 8.69 -3.81
C SER A 97 9.54 9.50 -2.52
N ILE A 98 10.68 9.37 -1.87
CA ILE A 98 11.04 10.17 -0.68
C ILE A 98 11.12 11.66 -1.04
N HIS A 99 11.75 11.99 -2.17
CA HIS A 99 11.83 13.37 -2.64
C HIS A 99 10.44 13.94 -2.95
N PHE A 100 9.58 13.17 -3.61
CA PHE A 100 8.19 13.54 -3.90
C PHE A 100 7.41 13.85 -2.62
N ILE A 101 7.49 12.98 -1.61
CA ILE A 101 6.82 13.17 -0.31
C ILE A 101 7.33 14.45 0.38
N ASN A 102 8.65 14.65 0.46
CA ASN A 102 9.22 15.84 1.09
C ASN A 102 8.79 17.12 0.36
N LYS A 103 8.81 17.12 -0.98
CA LYS A 103 8.36 18.27 -1.78
C LYS A 103 6.88 18.62 -1.53
N LEU A 104 6.02 17.64 -1.32
CA LEU A 104 4.62 17.89 -0.96
C LEU A 104 4.47 18.44 0.45
N LEU A 105 5.23 17.91 1.43
CA LEU A 105 5.24 18.43 2.79
C LEU A 105 5.71 19.89 2.82
N ASP A 106 6.76 20.23 2.06
CA ASP A 106 7.25 21.62 1.89
C ASP A 106 6.22 22.52 1.19
N SER A 107 5.35 21.94 0.36
CA SER A 107 4.26 22.62 -0.34
C SER A 107 2.96 22.69 0.49
N ASN A 108 3.07 22.56 1.81
CA ASN A 108 1.97 22.64 2.76
C ASN A 108 0.90 21.53 2.65
N PHE A 109 1.21 20.39 2.04
CA PHE A 109 0.37 19.20 2.12
C PHE A 109 0.54 18.48 3.46
N GLN A 110 -0.49 17.77 3.87
CA GLN A 110 -0.37 16.69 4.84
C GLN A 110 -0.48 15.34 4.12
N ILE A 111 0.19 14.33 4.65
CA ILE A 111 0.28 13.02 4.00
C ILE A 111 -0.06 11.92 4.99
N LEU A 112 -0.91 10.99 4.56
CA LEU A 112 -1.28 9.80 5.29
C LEU A 112 -1.07 8.58 4.39
N VAL A 113 -0.41 7.55 4.91
CA VAL A 113 -0.24 6.27 4.22
C VAL A 113 -1.37 5.32 4.65
N LEU A 114 -2.11 4.78 3.68
CA LEU A 114 -3.14 3.78 3.90
C LEU A 114 -2.76 2.51 3.12
N THR A 115 -2.20 1.53 3.80
CA THR A 115 -1.64 0.32 3.20
C THR A 115 -2.36 -0.94 3.68
N ASN A 116 -2.52 -1.93 2.80
CA ASN A 116 -3.17 -3.20 3.13
C ASN A 116 -2.12 -4.24 3.57
N ILE A 117 -1.63 -4.09 4.80
CA ILE A 117 -0.74 -5.06 5.45
C ILE A 117 -1.39 -5.60 6.73
N PRO A 118 -1.04 -6.82 7.19
CA PRO A 118 -1.50 -7.30 8.48
C PRO A 118 -1.10 -6.31 9.59
N PHE A 119 -2.06 -5.97 10.46
CA PHE A 119 -1.88 -4.98 11.53
C PHE A 119 -0.67 -5.26 12.43
N LYS A 120 -0.33 -6.53 12.64
CA LYS A 120 0.84 -6.95 13.44
C LYS A 120 2.18 -6.46 12.89
N TYR A 121 2.24 -6.03 11.62
CA TYR A 121 3.47 -5.50 10.97
C TYR A 121 3.44 -3.97 10.81
N LEU A 122 2.43 -3.29 11.35
CA LEU A 122 2.33 -1.84 11.25
C LEU A 122 3.52 -1.09 11.85
N ASP A 123 4.03 -1.55 12.99
CA ASP A 123 5.15 -0.87 13.64
C ASP A 123 6.47 -1.09 12.88
N ASP A 124 6.65 -2.24 12.24
CA ASP A 124 7.79 -2.49 11.34
C ASP A 124 7.71 -1.61 10.08
N ARG A 125 6.51 -1.41 9.53
CA ARG A 125 6.27 -0.48 8.41
C ARG A 125 6.59 0.96 8.83
N LYS A 126 6.14 1.41 9.99
CA LYS A 126 6.47 2.74 10.52
C LYS A 126 7.99 2.92 10.68
N TYR A 127 8.65 1.91 11.23
CA TYR A 127 10.10 1.92 11.36
C TYR A 127 10.81 2.07 10.01
N CYS A 128 10.35 1.34 8.97
CA CYS A 128 10.88 1.46 7.62
C CYS A 128 10.81 2.89 7.10
N PHE A 129 9.70 3.59 7.30
CA PHE A 129 9.53 4.99 6.90
C PHE A 129 10.41 5.92 7.73
N GLN A 130 10.41 5.78 9.05
CA GLN A 130 11.17 6.64 9.98
C GLN A 130 12.67 6.56 9.74
N LYS A 131 13.25 5.37 9.54
CA LYS A 131 14.68 5.22 9.26
C LYS A 131 15.10 5.86 7.94
N ASN A 132 14.15 6.10 7.02
CA ASN A 132 14.37 6.82 5.76
C ASN A 132 13.96 8.30 5.84
N GLY A 133 13.79 8.85 7.05
CA GLY A 133 13.50 10.26 7.29
C GLY A 133 12.03 10.68 7.11
N LEU A 134 11.10 9.73 6.94
CA LEU A 134 9.68 10.02 6.76
C LEU A 134 8.89 9.68 8.03
N ASN A 135 8.44 10.71 8.75
CA ASN A 135 7.59 10.56 9.93
C ASN A 135 6.12 10.83 9.56
N LEU A 136 5.48 9.84 8.91
CA LEU A 136 4.11 9.93 8.42
C LEU A 136 3.14 9.14 9.29
N GLN A 137 1.87 9.54 9.28
CA GLN A 137 0.79 8.72 9.81
C GLN A 137 0.56 7.54 8.86
N ILE A 138 0.54 6.32 9.40
CA ILE A 138 0.32 5.09 8.62
C ILE A 138 -0.84 4.33 9.25
N ILE A 139 -1.81 3.96 8.42
CA ILE A 139 -2.96 3.11 8.77
C ILE A 139 -2.81 1.79 8.03
N ALA A 140 -2.85 0.69 8.78
CA ALA A 140 -2.95 -0.66 8.23
C ALA A 140 -4.42 -1.00 7.98
N GLY A 141 -4.78 -1.07 6.71
CA GLY A 141 -6.12 -1.41 6.24
C GLY A 141 -6.29 -2.88 5.88
N ASN A 142 -7.48 -3.21 5.42
CA ASN A 142 -7.82 -4.51 4.84
C ASN A 142 -8.98 -4.33 3.86
N GLY A 143 -8.82 -4.80 2.62
CA GLY A 143 -9.84 -4.72 1.58
C GLY A 143 -9.99 -3.33 0.94
N PRO A 144 -11.16 -3.00 0.37
CA PRO A 144 -11.38 -1.75 -0.36
C PRO A 144 -11.16 -0.50 0.49
N LYS A 145 -10.46 0.50 -0.07
CA LYS A 145 -10.03 1.70 0.68
C LYS A 145 -11.10 2.80 0.74
N GLY A 146 -12.13 2.74 -0.10
CA GLY A 146 -13.14 3.81 -0.21
C GLY A 146 -13.84 4.15 1.11
N LEU A 147 -14.38 3.14 1.81
CA LEU A 147 -15.06 3.35 3.10
C LEU A 147 -14.11 3.86 4.19
N VAL A 148 -12.85 3.42 4.18
CA VAL A 148 -11.84 3.87 5.13
C VAL A 148 -11.57 5.36 4.95
N ILE A 149 -11.37 5.77 3.69
CA ILE A 149 -11.11 7.17 3.35
C ILE A 149 -12.34 8.02 3.65
N LYS A 150 -13.53 7.58 3.28
CA LYS A 150 -14.79 8.28 3.58
C LYS A 150 -14.94 8.58 5.07
N GLU A 151 -14.68 7.59 5.91
CA GLU A 151 -14.75 7.74 7.36
C GLU A 151 -13.66 8.67 7.88
N LEU A 152 -12.43 8.52 7.40
CA LEU A 152 -11.28 9.33 7.78
C LEU A 152 -11.49 10.83 7.51
N ILE A 153 -12.14 11.16 6.38
CA ILE A 153 -12.34 12.55 5.92
C ILE A 153 -13.75 13.08 6.18
N ARG A 154 -14.54 12.46 7.08
CA ARG A 154 -15.93 12.83 7.35
C ARG A 154 -16.06 14.33 7.67
N ASP A 155 -15.20 14.85 8.52
CA ASP A 155 -15.21 16.26 8.96
C ASP A 155 -14.06 17.08 8.33
N PHE A 156 -13.59 16.64 7.16
CA PHE A 156 -12.48 17.27 6.46
C PHE A 156 -12.97 17.90 5.14
N ASN A 157 -12.70 19.18 4.93
CA ASN A 157 -13.26 19.96 3.82
C ASN A 157 -12.25 20.36 2.74
N GLU A 158 -10.95 20.15 2.99
CA GLU A 158 -9.91 20.49 2.03
C GLU A 158 -9.81 19.45 0.88
N LYS A 159 -8.97 19.76 -0.10
CA LYS A 159 -8.73 18.88 -1.26
C LYS A 159 -8.13 17.56 -0.80
N VAL A 160 -8.67 16.46 -1.31
CA VAL A 160 -8.20 15.10 -1.06
C VAL A 160 -7.70 14.48 -2.35
N PHE A 161 -6.49 13.95 -2.29
CA PHE A 161 -5.85 13.18 -3.35
C PHE A 161 -5.63 11.76 -2.85
N PHE A 162 -5.78 10.78 -3.73
CA PHE A 162 -5.53 9.38 -3.43
C PHE A 162 -4.68 8.74 -4.51
N ILE A 163 -3.59 8.07 -4.12
CA ILE A 163 -2.70 7.35 -5.04
C ILE A 163 -2.64 5.88 -4.62
N ASP A 164 -2.81 4.98 -5.59
CA ASP A 164 -2.78 3.53 -5.37
C ASP A 164 -2.40 2.83 -6.67
N ASP A 165 -1.79 1.65 -6.58
CA ASP A 165 -1.41 0.81 -7.72
C ASP A 165 -2.53 -0.15 -8.15
N LEU A 166 -3.53 -0.39 -7.29
CA LEU A 166 -4.61 -1.32 -7.55
C LEU A 166 -5.89 -0.60 -8.05
N ALA A 167 -6.26 -0.86 -9.30
CA ALA A 167 -7.48 -0.31 -9.91
C ALA A 167 -8.75 -0.54 -9.06
N PRO A 168 -8.97 -1.69 -8.38
CA PRO A 168 -10.11 -1.86 -7.48
C PRO A 168 -10.15 -0.88 -6.32
N HIS A 169 -8.99 -0.46 -5.76
CA HIS A 169 -8.94 0.56 -4.72
C HIS A 169 -9.29 1.93 -5.28
N ILE A 170 -8.75 2.27 -6.46
CA ILE A 170 -9.08 3.51 -7.17
C ILE A 170 -10.60 3.60 -7.42
N SER A 171 -11.22 2.52 -7.92
CA SER A 171 -12.66 2.45 -8.16
C SER A 171 -13.46 2.62 -6.88
N SER A 172 -13.10 1.88 -5.82
CA SER A 172 -13.74 1.97 -4.51
C SER A 172 -13.70 3.39 -3.94
N VAL A 173 -12.58 4.11 -4.10
CA VAL A 173 -12.47 5.49 -3.61
C VAL A 173 -13.30 6.45 -4.46
N LYS A 174 -13.33 6.29 -5.78
CA LYS A 174 -14.21 7.09 -6.66
C LYS A 174 -15.69 6.94 -6.31
N GLU A 175 -16.11 5.72 -5.99
CA GLU A 175 -17.50 5.41 -5.60
C GLU A 175 -17.88 6.04 -4.28
N GLU A 176 -17.04 5.88 -3.25
CA GLU A 176 -17.36 6.31 -1.89
C GLU A 176 -17.03 7.78 -1.61
N VAL A 177 -16.07 8.37 -2.34
CA VAL A 177 -15.55 9.72 -2.12
C VAL A 177 -15.40 10.46 -3.46
N SER A 178 -16.53 10.82 -4.07
CA SER A 178 -16.59 11.46 -5.40
C SER A 178 -15.80 12.79 -5.50
N ARG A 179 -15.60 13.48 -4.37
CA ARG A 179 -14.81 14.74 -4.32
C ARG A 179 -13.30 14.53 -4.32
N SER A 180 -12.80 13.31 -4.12
CA SER A 180 -11.37 13.02 -4.16
C SER A 180 -10.83 12.96 -5.58
N LYS A 181 -9.56 13.35 -5.75
CA LYS A 181 -8.82 13.15 -7.00
C LYS A 181 -7.98 11.89 -6.87
N THR A 182 -8.25 10.90 -7.70
CA THR A 182 -7.56 9.61 -7.66
C THR A 182 -6.50 9.53 -8.75
N ILE A 183 -5.37 8.91 -8.43
CA ILE A 183 -4.24 8.67 -9.32
C ILE A 183 -3.94 7.17 -9.25
N HIS A 184 -4.08 6.47 -10.38
CA HIS A 184 -3.62 5.09 -10.52
C HIS A 184 -2.15 5.14 -10.92
N TYR A 185 -1.26 4.67 -10.04
CA TYR A 185 0.19 4.73 -10.25
C TYR A 185 0.84 3.42 -9.83
N ILE A 186 1.61 2.82 -10.70
CA ILE A 186 2.34 1.57 -10.53
C ILE A 186 3.81 1.85 -10.77
N SER A 187 4.64 1.65 -9.75
CA SER A 187 6.08 1.97 -9.82
C SER A 187 6.89 0.97 -10.65
N ASP A 188 6.54 -0.31 -10.60
CA ASP A 188 7.22 -1.34 -11.40
C ASP A 188 6.74 -1.29 -12.85
N GLU A 189 7.66 -0.97 -13.79
CA GLU A 189 7.36 -0.86 -15.21
C GLU A 189 6.86 -2.18 -15.83
N ARG A 190 7.24 -3.33 -15.27
CA ARG A 190 6.78 -4.64 -15.74
C ARG A 190 5.31 -4.84 -15.39
N LEU A 191 4.94 -4.50 -14.16
CA LEU A 191 3.55 -4.56 -13.71
C LEU A 191 2.68 -3.50 -14.40
N SER A 192 3.19 -2.31 -14.61
CA SER A 192 2.43 -1.23 -15.26
C SER A 192 2.00 -1.60 -16.68
N LYS A 193 2.78 -2.44 -17.39
CA LYS A 193 2.45 -2.97 -18.73
C LYS A 193 1.36 -4.05 -18.70
N LEU A 194 1.12 -4.65 -17.53
CA LEU A 194 0.11 -5.70 -17.33
C LEU A 194 -1.21 -5.15 -16.76
N ALA A 195 -1.19 -3.92 -16.26
CA ALA A 195 -2.38 -3.25 -15.74
C ALA A 195 -3.28 -2.82 -16.92
N VAL A 196 -4.51 -3.30 -16.92
CA VAL A 196 -5.56 -2.99 -17.89
C VAL A 196 -6.48 -1.90 -17.34
#